data_c3943e85ee881388db6956820578999f
#
_entry.id   c3943e85ee881388db6956820578999f
#
_cell.length_a   1.000
_cell.length_b   1.000
_cell.length_c   1.000
_cell.angle_alpha   90.00
_cell.angle_beta   90.00
_cell.angle_gamma   90.00
#
_symmetry.space_group_name_H-M   'P 1'
#
loop_
_entity.id
_entity.type
_entity.pdbx_description
1 polymer ?
#
loop_
_entity_poly.entity_id
_entity_poly.type
_entity_poly.pdbx_seq_one_letter_code
_entity_poly.pdbx_strand_id
1 'polypeptide(L)'
;MLGQEHTLIAGLLSFTYVKNSGAAWNILTGQMLIFYIISIIAIIACLYFLYNKKYNNPIFKSGIGLVLGGVIGNFIDRLHLKYVIDMIQLDFINFNIFNIADSAITVGIILIFIYLIFFSDKDEK
;
A
#
# COMPACT_ATOMS: atom_id res chain seq x y z
N MET A 1 14.48 1.39 -19.08
CA MET A 1 13.86 0.37 -18.19
C MET A 1 12.36 0.57 -18.07
N LEU A 2 11.86 1.81 -18.04
CA LEU A 2 10.41 2.05 -18.02
C LEU A 2 9.75 1.50 -19.28
N GLY A 3 8.63 0.82 -19.12
CA GLY A 3 7.90 0.21 -20.21
C GLY A 3 8.36 -1.19 -20.62
N GLN A 4 9.48 -1.66 -20.05
CA GLN A 4 9.95 -3.02 -20.31
C GLN A 4 9.16 -4.03 -19.47
N GLU A 5 8.85 -5.17 -20.07
CA GLU A 5 8.12 -6.24 -19.42
C GLU A 5 8.98 -7.50 -19.35
N HIS A 6 9.01 -8.11 -18.16
CA HIS A 6 9.72 -9.36 -17.91
C HIS A 6 8.76 -10.37 -17.32
N THR A 7 8.39 -11.38 -18.09
CA THR A 7 7.48 -12.42 -17.64
C THR A 7 8.17 -13.32 -16.63
N LEU A 8 7.59 -13.44 -15.43
CA LEU A 8 8.06 -14.35 -14.39
C LEU A 8 7.38 -15.70 -14.47
N ILE A 9 6.05 -15.70 -14.62
CA ILE A 9 5.23 -16.90 -14.77
C ILE A 9 4.27 -16.63 -15.92
N ALA A 10 4.42 -17.36 -17.01
CA ALA A 10 3.63 -17.15 -18.23
C ALA A 10 2.13 -17.21 -17.94
N GLY A 11 1.39 -16.18 -18.38
CA GLY A 11 -0.05 -16.05 -18.20
C GLY A 11 -0.51 -15.72 -16.79
N LEU A 12 0.42 -15.52 -15.85
CA LEU A 12 0.08 -15.26 -14.44
C LEU A 12 0.71 -13.98 -13.89
N LEU A 13 2.03 -13.81 -14.00
CA LEU A 13 2.76 -12.74 -13.34
C LEU A 13 3.90 -12.23 -14.20
N SER A 14 4.05 -10.92 -14.27
CA SER A 14 5.18 -10.29 -14.96
C SER A 14 5.64 -9.04 -14.20
N PHE A 15 6.88 -8.61 -14.51
CA PHE A 15 7.42 -7.32 -14.07
C PHE A 15 7.31 -6.32 -15.21
N THR A 16 6.74 -5.17 -14.92
CA THR A 16 6.64 -4.05 -15.87
C THR A 16 7.00 -2.77 -15.13
N TYR A 17 7.89 -1.97 -15.73
CA TYR A 17 8.26 -0.67 -15.15
C TYR A 17 7.36 0.40 -15.73
N VAL A 18 6.48 0.97 -14.90
CA VAL A 18 5.52 2.00 -15.31
C VAL A 18 5.53 3.14 -14.30
N LYS A 19 5.53 4.37 -14.80
CA LYS A 19 5.37 5.55 -13.95
C LYS A 19 3.91 5.70 -13.55
N ASN A 20 3.66 5.89 -12.25
CA ASN A 20 2.33 6.14 -11.72
C ASN A 20 2.32 7.47 -10.97
N SER A 21 1.70 8.49 -11.56
CA SER A 21 1.57 9.82 -10.97
C SER A 21 0.24 10.01 -10.24
N GLY A 22 -0.50 8.93 -10.02
CA GLY A 22 -1.77 8.95 -9.31
C GLY A 22 -1.88 7.80 -8.33
N ALA A 23 -3.09 7.43 -7.96
CA ALA A 23 -3.38 6.27 -7.14
C ALA A 23 -3.62 5.03 -8.01
N ALA A 24 -4.12 3.94 -7.42
CA ALA A 24 -4.53 2.76 -8.18
C ALA A 24 -5.48 3.17 -9.30
N TRP A 25 -5.35 2.56 -10.48
CA TRP A 25 -6.05 2.93 -11.71
C TRP A 25 -5.79 4.39 -12.12
N ASN A 26 -4.66 4.97 -11.70
CA ASN A 26 -4.25 6.35 -12.01
C ASN A 26 -5.30 7.40 -11.61
N ILE A 27 -6.04 7.13 -10.54
CA ILE A 27 -7.00 8.09 -9.99
C ILE A 27 -6.22 9.30 -9.48
N LEU A 28 -6.73 10.51 -9.78
CA LEU A 28 -6.13 11.80 -9.37
C LEU A 28 -4.71 12.01 -9.91
N THR A 29 -4.44 11.49 -11.11
CA THR A 29 -3.15 11.68 -11.78
C THR A 29 -2.79 13.16 -11.85
N GLY A 30 -1.57 13.50 -11.44
CA GLY A 30 -1.09 14.88 -11.42
C GLY A 30 -1.45 15.68 -10.17
N GLN A 31 -2.22 15.14 -9.24
CA GLN A 31 -2.62 15.82 -8.00
C GLN A 31 -1.69 15.45 -6.85
N MET A 32 -0.39 15.74 -6.99
CA MET A 32 0.63 15.31 -6.03
C MET A 32 0.42 15.88 -4.63
N LEU A 33 -0.03 17.14 -4.52
CA LEU A 33 -0.26 17.75 -3.21
C LEU A 33 -1.29 16.96 -2.41
N ILE A 34 -2.35 16.48 -3.04
CA ILE A 34 -3.37 15.65 -2.39
C ILE A 34 -2.73 14.38 -1.84
N PHE A 35 -1.88 13.71 -2.63
CA PHE A 35 -1.22 12.49 -2.19
C PHE A 35 -0.25 12.73 -1.04
N TYR A 36 0.43 13.87 -1.01
CA TYR A 36 1.29 14.22 0.11
C TYR A 36 0.48 14.40 1.40
N ILE A 37 -0.64 15.11 1.32
CA ILE A 37 -1.50 15.36 2.47
C ILE A 37 -2.09 14.04 2.99
N ILE A 38 -2.62 13.21 2.10
CA ILE A 38 -3.20 11.91 2.47
C ILE A 38 -2.14 11.02 3.11
N SER A 39 -0.93 10.99 2.56
CA SER A 39 0.17 10.19 3.09
C SER A 39 0.56 10.64 4.50
N ILE A 40 0.67 11.94 4.74
CA ILE A 40 1.01 12.47 6.06
C ILE A 40 -0.07 12.11 7.08
N ILE A 41 -1.34 12.27 6.72
CA ILE A 41 -2.45 11.91 7.60
C ILE A 41 -2.41 10.41 7.91
N ALA A 42 -2.18 9.57 6.91
CA ALA A 42 -2.09 8.13 7.08
C ALA A 42 -0.92 7.73 7.98
N ILE A 43 0.24 8.37 7.81
CA ILE A 43 1.41 8.10 8.64
C ILE A 43 1.12 8.46 10.11
N ILE A 44 0.53 9.62 10.36
CA ILE A 44 0.19 10.06 11.71
C ILE A 44 -0.81 9.08 12.35
N ALA A 45 -1.85 8.69 11.62
CA ALA A 45 -2.84 7.73 12.10
C ALA A 45 -2.20 6.37 12.42
N CYS A 46 -1.35 5.87 11.54
CA CYS A 46 -0.66 4.61 11.77
C CYS A 46 0.23 4.65 13.01
N LEU A 47 0.96 5.74 13.20
CA LEU A 47 1.81 5.91 14.39
C LEU A 47 0.96 5.94 15.67
N TYR A 48 -0.16 6.65 15.64
CA TYR A 48 -1.08 6.68 16.78
C TYR A 48 -1.54 5.28 17.17
N PHE A 49 -2.06 4.51 16.20
CA PHE A 49 -2.55 3.16 16.50
C PHE A 49 -1.42 2.20 16.84
N LEU A 50 -0.24 2.38 16.25
CA LEU A 50 0.90 1.49 16.52
C LEU A 50 1.39 1.61 17.95
N TYR A 51 1.40 2.82 18.51
CA TYR A 51 1.91 3.07 19.86
C TYR A 51 0.82 3.13 20.94
N ASN A 52 -0.44 2.98 20.55
CA ASN A 52 -1.54 2.99 21.51
C ASN A 52 -1.66 1.61 22.16
N LYS A 53 -1.53 1.55 23.48
CA LYS A 53 -1.55 0.28 24.24
C LYS A 53 -2.93 -0.38 24.24
N LYS A 54 -4.00 0.37 23.98
CA LYS A 54 -5.35 -0.17 23.89
C LYS A 54 -5.48 -1.19 22.77
N TYR A 55 -4.75 -1.00 21.68
CA TYR A 55 -4.84 -1.86 20.49
C TYR A 55 -3.62 -2.77 20.40
N ASN A 56 -3.37 -3.56 21.44
CA ASN A 56 -2.16 -4.37 21.55
C ASN A 56 -2.33 -5.79 21.00
N ASN A 57 -3.02 -5.94 19.88
CA ASN A 57 -3.22 -7.22 19.22
C ASN A 57 -2.15 -7.39 18.12
N PRO A 58 -1.47 -8.56 18.04
CA PRO A 58 -0.42 -8.76 17.02
C PRO A 58 -0.93 -8.66 15.59
N ILE A 59 -2.15 -9.12 15.31
CA ILE A 59 -2.72 -9.06 13.95
C ILE A 59 -2.95 -7.60 13.57
N PHE A 60 -3.52 -6.81 14.48
CA PHE A 60 -3.76 -5.39 14.25
C PHE A 60 -2.44 -4.64 14.09
N LYS A 61 -1.48 -4.87 14.99
CA LYS A 61 -0.17 -4.18 14.93
C LYS A 61 0.59 -4.54 13.66
N SER A 62 0.55 -5.80 13.23
CA SER A 62 1.17 -6.22 11.99
C SER A 62 0.53 -5.53 10.79
N GLY A 63 -0.80 -5.45 10.77
CA GLY A 63 -1.52 -4.75 9.70
C GLY A 63 -1.16 -3.28 9.63
N ILE A 64 -1.15 -2.59 10.76
CA ILE A 64 -0.78 -1.17 10.82
C ILE A 64 0.67 -0.97 10.36
N GLY A 65 1.59 -1.84 10.80
CA GLY A 65 2.98 -1.76 10.38
C GLY A 65 3.18 -1.92 8.88
N LEU A 66 2.45 -2.85 8.26
CA LEU A 66 2.51 -3.05 6.81
C LEU A 66 1.94 -1.84 6.06
N VAL A 67 0.83 -1.29 6.50
CA VAL A 67 0.26 -0.07 5.91
C VAL A 67 1.25 1.08 6.04
N LEU A 68 1.80 1.27 7.23
CA LEU A 68 2.77 2.35 7.48
C LEU A 68 3.98 2.24 6.57
N GLY A 69 4.56 1.04 6.46
CA GLY A 69 5.72 0.81 5.59
C GLY A 69 5.42 1.11 4.12
N GLY A 70 4.27 0.64 3.65
CA GLY A 70 3.86 0.89 2.26
C GLY A 70 3.57 2.36 1.98
N VAL A 71 2.89 3.05 2.91
CA VAL A 71 2.61 4.48 2.75
C VAL A 71 3.90 5.29 2.73
N ILE A 72 4.84 4.99 3.64
CA ILE A 72 6.14 5.68 3.68
C ILE A 72 6.91 5.43 2.39
N GLY A 73 6.94 4.18 1.89
CA GLY A 73 7.63 3.84 0.66
C GLY A 73 7.11 4.63 -0.53
N ASN A 74 5.81 4.66 -0.73
CA ASN A 74 5.18 5.44 -1.80
C ASN A 74 5.37 6.94 -1.61
N PHE A 75 5.33 7.42 -0.37
CA PHE A 75 5.54 8.84 -0.06
C PHE A 75 6.95 9.29 -0.44
N ILE A 76 7.97 8.50 -0.08
CA ILE A 76 9.36 8.80 -0.42
C ILE A 76 9.54 8.84 -1.93
N ASP A 77 8.99 7.87 -2.65
CA ASP A 77 9.09 7.84 -4.11
C ASP A 77 8.45 9.08 -4.73
N ARG A 78 7.28 9.49 -4.25
CA ARG A 78 6.62 10.70 -4.77
C ARG A 78 7.42 11.98 -4.48
N LEU A 79 8.06 12.07 -3.32
CA LEU A 79 8.90 13.23 -2.98
C LEU A 79 10.13 13.32 -3.88
N HIS A 80 10.77 12.20 -4.17
CA HIS A 80 12.01 12.18 -4.96
C HIS A 80 11.74 12.24 -6.46
N LEU A 81 10.77 11.46 -6.94
CA LEU A 81 10.58 11.22 -8.37
C LEU A 81 9.33 11.91 -8.91
N LYS A 82 8.43 12.37 -8.01
CA LYS A 82 7.11 12.91 -8.34
C LYS A 82 6.19 11.89 -9.01
N TYR A 83 6.55 10.60 -8.94
CA TYR A 83 5.74 9.48 -9.39
C TYR A 83 6.18 8.22 -8.65
N VAL A 84 5.36 7.18 -8.73
CA VAL A 84 5.68 5.86 -8.16
C VAL A 84 5.98 4.92 -9.32
N ILE A 85 7.00 4.08 -9.18
CA ILE A 85 7.31 3.06 -10.17
C ILE A 85 6.54 1.79 -9.78
N ASP A 86 5.56 1.42 -10.61
CA ASP A 86 4.82 0.18 -10.47
C ASP A 86 5.48 -0.90 -11.34
N MET A 87 5.65 -2.10 -10.81
CA MET A 87 6.42 -3.12 -11.52
C MET A 87 5.80 -4.51 -11.51
N ILE A 88 4.77 -4.77 -10.73
CA ILE A 88 4.13 -6.09 -10.64
C ILE A 88 2.81 -6.07 -11.40
N GLN A 89 2.63 -7.01 -12.30
CA GLN A 89 1.45 -7.15 -13.12
C GLN A 89 0.88 -8.57 -13.01
N LEU A 90 -0.42 -8.68 -12.76
CA LEU A 90 -1.14 -9.94 -12.78
C LEU A 90 -1.66 -10.18 -14.19
N ASP A 91 -1.14 -11.21 -14.87
CA ASP A 91 -1.40 -11.42 -16.29
C ASP A 91 -2.75 -12.09 -16.58
N PHE A 92 -3.35 -12.73 -15.58
CA PHE A 92 -4.59 -13.51 -15.76
C PHE A 92 -5.87 -12.69 -15.55
N ILE A 93 -5.76 -11.45 -15.06
CA ILE A 93 -6.91 -10.54 -14.85
C ILE A 93 -6.55 -9.15 -15.33
N ASN A 94 -7.57 -8.35 -15.62
CA ASN A 94 -7.39 -6.96 -16.00
C ASN A 94 -7.26 -6.10 -14.72
N PHE A 95 -6.14 -6.26 -14.03
CA PHE A 95 -5.84 -5.56 -12.80
C PHE A 95 -4.75 -4.52 -13.04
N ASN A 96 -4.80 -3.42 -12.29
CA ASN A 96 -3.81 -2.37 -12.41
C ASN A 96 -2.42 -2.86 -12.01
N ILE A 97 -1.37 -2.32 -12.66
CA ILE A 97 0.02 -2.61 -12.28
C ILE A 97 0.28 -1.94 -10.93
N PHE A 98 0.97 -2.63 -10.05
CA PHE A 98 1.22 -2.15 -8.69
C PHE A 98 2.68 -2.41 -8.28
N ASN A 99 3.09 -1.86 -7.12
CA ASN A 99 4.42 -2.05 -6.57
C ASN A 99 4.36 -2.81 -5.22
N ILE A 100 5.54 -3.09 -4.67
CA ILE A 100 5.65 -3.83 -3.39
C ILE A 100 4.98 -3.06 -2.25
N ALA A 101 5.11 -1.72 -2.23
CA ALA A 101 4.47 -0.89 -1.21
C ALA A 101 2.94 -1.01 -1.26
N ASP A 102 2.35 -1.04 -2.45
CA ASP A 102 0.91 -1.25 -2.62
C ASP A 102 0.49 -2.61 -2.10
N SER A 103 1.30 -3.64 -2.32
CA SER A 103 1.04 -4.98 -1.79
C SER A 103 1.07 -4.98 -0.27
N ALA A 104 2.02 -4.29 0.35
CA ALA A 104 2.11 -4.18 1.80
C ALA A 104 0.88 -3.47 2.37
N ILE A 105 0.44 -2.38 1.74
CA ILE A 105 -0.77 -1.67 2.16
C ILE A 105 -2.00 -2.59 2.09
N THR A 106 -2.14 -3.32 0.98
CA THR A 106 -3.28 -4.22 0.78
C THR A 106 -3.33 -5.32 1.82
N VAL A 107 -2.21 -6.00 2.05
CA VAL A 107 -2.14 -7.06 3.06
C VAL A 107 -2.38 -6.48 4.45
N GLY A 108 -1.82 -5.31 4.74
CA GLY A 108 -2.03 -4.63 6.01
C GLY A 108 -3.50 -4.31 6.26
N ILE A 109 -4.19 -3.79 5.26
CA ILE A 109 -5.62 -3.49 5.37
C ILE A 109 -6.43 -4.77 5.61
N ILE A 110 -6.09 -5.86 4.92
CA ILE A 110 -6.75 -7.14 5.12
C ILE A 110 -6.59 -7.61 6.58
N LEU A 111 -5.38 -7.51 7.13
CA LEU A 111 -5.14 -7.88 8.53
C LEU A 111 -5.93 -7.00 9.51
N ILE A 112 -6.03 -5.71 9.23
CA ILE A 112 -6.83 -4.80 10.06
C ILE A 112 -8.30 -5.21 10.05
N PHE A 113 -8.86 -5.53 8.88
CA PHE A 113 -10.25 -6.00 8.79
C PHE A 113 -10.45 -7.32 9.51
N ILE A 114 -9.49 -8.25 9.42
CA ILE A 114 -9.56 -9.51 10.16
C ILE A 114 -9.63 -9.23 11.65
N TYR A 115 -8.80 -8.32 12.15
CA TYR A 115 -8.83 -7.93 13.55
C TYR A 115 -10.20 -7.35 13.93
N LEU A 116 -10.72 -6.42 13.14
CA LEU A 116 -11.98 -5.75 13.45
C LEU A 116 -13.16 -6.73 13.45
N ILE A 117 -13.17 -7.71 12.57
CA ILE A 117 -14.28 -8.65 12.45
C ILE A 117 -14.22 -9.74 13.53
N PHE A 118 -13.02 -10.27 13.83
CA PHE A 118 -12.91 -11.49 14.63
C PHE A 118 -12.33 -11.27 16.04
N PHE A 119 -11.62 -10.18 16.29
CA PHE A 119 -10.83 -10.03 17.52
C PHE A 119 -11.09 -8.75 18.30
N SER A 120 -11.70 -7.72 17.71
CA SER A 120 -11.81 -6.41 18.37
C SER A 120 -12.62 -6.45 19.66
N ASP A 121 -13.72 -7.21 19.69
CA ASP A 121 -14.58 -7.32 20.88
C ASP A 121 -13.85 -7.95 22.07
N LYS A 122 -12.92 -8.86 21.79
CA LYS A 122 -12.13 -9.53 22.84
C LYS A 122 -11.08 -8.59 23.43
N ASP A 123 -10.53 -7.70 22.63
CA ASP A 123 -9.47 -6.80 23.07
C ASP A 123 -10.01 -5.55 23.80
N GLU A 124 -11.26 -5.20 23.58
CA GLU A 124 -11.91 -4.06 24.24
C GLU A 124 -12.39 -4.36 25.66
N LYS A 125 -12.40 -5.63 26.04
CA LYS A 125 -12.77 -6.07 27.39
C LYS A 125 -11.52 -6.22 28.28
#